data_b6d20b84a45d163e349e17b5392ca747
#
_entry.id   b6d20b84a45d163e349e17b5392ca747
#
_cell.length_a   1.000
_cell.length_b   1.000
_cell.length_c   1.000
_cell.angle_alpha   90.00
_cell.angle_beta   90.00
_cell.angle_gamma   90.00
#
_symmetry.space_group_name_H-M   'P 1'
#
loop_
_entity.id
_entity.type
_entity.pdbx_description
1 polymer ?
#
loop_
_entity_poly.entity_id
_entity_poly.type
_entity_poly.pdbx_seq_one_letter_code
_entity_poly.pdbx_strand_id
1 'polypeptide(L)'
;MNIIIIGCGTVGSAICMQLSKEGHDITVVDDDPIALSELCNNCDVYGVEGSGASISVLRKAGADKAYLLIAVTSSDEINILCCSAARKLGTHHTIARVRNPEYGELMQLMRADMNLSLTINPELYAAKEIYRMLRFPSAAKLETFCRGRVELAEFVITAESPFIGKTLHELRSELNMKFLVCCVLRGNDVIIPSGDYHVESGDVIGVTVPEDHTNSFFKAAQIYRHRLKDMMIFGGSRVTYYLQGLLKKSKFTSTVIEKNKEICRDFSGEFDCSVVCDNGARQEVLLEEGIERTDAFLALSDSDEENAIVSMYAKSIGVPKVITLINQMSYVDFFKSVGINSVVSPKSSTAGYILRYVRSKMNATGVEEIESLHKIMDGKAEAVEFVIKDEIEGLTGIPLKKLRPKRGVLVICISHKDQIIIPSGDDTINSGDTVVVVSAGEKISSIKDILR
;
A
#
# COMPACT_ATOMS: atom_id res chain seq x y z
N MET A 1 21.52 6.28 9.72
CA MET A 1 20.68 7.42 10.24
C MET A 1 20.27 7.08 11.65
N ASN A 2 20.18 8.10 12.55
CA ASN A 2 19.69 7.90 13.91
C ASN A 2 18.16 7.99 13.93
N ILE A 3 17.51 6.88 14.23
CA ILE A 3 16.04 6.74 14.23
C ILE A 3 15.58 6.33 15.62
N ILE A 4 14.56 7.00 16.13
CA ILE A 4 13.88 6.62 17.38
C ILE A 4 12.54 6.02 17.05
N ILE A 5 12.22 4.86 17.62
CA ILE A 5 10.91 4.21 17.51
C ILE A 5 10.26 4.17 18.88
N ILE A 6 9.08 4.78 19.03
CA ILE A 6 8.29 4.74 20.26
C ILE A 6 7.18 3.71 20.09
N GLY A 7 7.24 2.63 20.88
CA GLY A 7 6.33 1.50 20.86
C GLY A 7 6.94 0.24 20.24
N CYS A 8 7.10 -0.82 21.03
CA CYS A 8 7.59 -2.15 20.64
C CYS A 8 6.49 -3.12 20.20
N GLY A 9 5.25 -2.64 20.03
CA GLY A 9 4.15 -3.46 19.54
C GLY A 9 4.39 -3.98 18.11
N THR A 10 3.45 -4.73 17.55
CA THR A 10 3.61 -5.43 16.25
C THR A 10 4.09 -4.51 15.11
N VAL A 11 3.60 -3.27 15.03
CA VAL A 11 4.02 -2.31 14.00
C VAL A 11 5.44 -1.83 14.24
N GLY A 12 5.75 -1.40 15.48
CA GLY A 12 7.08 -0.90 15.84
C GLY A 12 8.16 -1.96 15.67
N SER A 13 7.90 -3.19 16.10
CA SER A 13 8.82 -4.32 15.91
C SER A 13 9.07 -4.64 14.44
N ALA A 14 8.03 -4.62 13.60
CA ALA A 14 8.17 -4.86 12.16
C ALA A 14 9.04 -3.79 11.48
N ILE A 15 8.82 -2.51 11.82
CA ILE A 15 9.60 -1.38 11.31
C ILE A 15 11.05 -1.50 11.80
N CYS A 16 11.24 -1.77 13.09
CA CYS A 16 12.55 -1.92 13.73
C CYS A 16 13.38 -3.00 13.05
N MET A 17 12.82 -4.22 12.89
CA MET A 17 13.50 -5.35 12.24
C MET A 17 13.93 -5.02 10.80
N GLN A 18 13.11 -4.28 10.07
CA GLN A 18 13.42 -3.95 8.68
C GLN A 18 14.50 -2.86 8.59
N LEU A 19 14.38 -1.79 9.38
CA LEU A 19 15.34 -0.68 9.38
C LEU A 19 16.71 -1.10 9.96
N SER A 20 16.74 -1.99 10.95
CA SER A 20 18.00 -2.58 11.47
C SER A 20 18.75 -3.34 10.36
N LYS A 21 18.03 -4.15 9.55
CA LYS A 21 18.65 -4.84 8.40
C LYS A 21 19.16 -3.88 7.31
N GLU A 22 18.67 -2.66 7.27
CA GLU A 22 19.11 -1.62 6.33
C GLU A 22 20.29 -0.79 6.87
N GLY A 23 20.81 -1.14 8.07
CA GLY A 23 22.01 -0.53 8.66
C GLY A 23 21.76 0.84 9.29
N HIS A 24 20.56 1.06 9.87
CA HIS A 24 20.25 2.26 10.63
C HIS A 24 20.57 2.11 12.11
N ASP A 25 21.00 3.21 12.76
CA ASP A 25 21.16 3.29 14.20
C ASP A 25 19.79 3.51 14.84
N ILE A 26 19.26 2.50 15.52
CA ILE A 26 17.90 2.53 16.03
C ILE A 26 17.92 2.54 17.55
N THR A 27 17.18 3.48 18.13
CA THR A 27 16.80 3.48 19.53
C THR A 27 15.31 3.20 19.66
N VAL A 28 14.94 2.21 20.48
CA VAL A 28 13.55 1.85 20.71
C VAL A 28 13.16 2.22 22.13
N VAL A 29 11.97 2.79 22.29
CA VAL A 29 11.40 3.22 23.58
C VAL A 29 10.09 2.51 23.80
N ASP A 30 9.93 1.86 24.94
CA ASP A 30 8.67 1.25 25.37
C ASP A 30 8.60 1.24 26.92
N ASP A 31 7.40 1.25 27.46
CA ASP A 31 7.14 1.11 28.90
C ASP A 31 6.96 -0.35 29.33
N ASP A 32 6.87 -1.29 28.38
CA ASP A 32 6.90 -2.73 28.62
C ASP A 32 8.34 -3.27 28.50
N PRO A 33 9.00 -3.60 29.63
CA PRO A 33 10.38 -4.11 29.62
C PRO A 33 10.51 -5.47 28.94
N ILE A 34 9.44 -6.29 28.91
CA ILE A 34 9.47 -7.62 28.28
C ILE A 34 9.52 -7.44 26.77
N ALA A 35 8.58 -6.68 26.20
CA ALA A 35 8.52 -6.40 24.76
C ALA A 35 9.80 -5.72 24.27
N LEU A 36 10.35 -4.79 25.06
CA LEU A 36 11.61 -4.11 24.77
C LEU A 36 12.79 -5.09 24.73
N SER A 37 12.89 -5.97 25.73
CA SER A 37 13.97 -6.98 25.83
C SER A 37 13.91 -7.99 24.67
N GLU A 38 12.70 -8.47 24.33
CA GLU A 38 12.51 -9.40 23.20
C GLU A 38 12.96 -8.76 21.89
N LEU A 39 12.63 -7.51 21.66
CA LEU A 39 13.02 -6.81 20.43
C LEU A 39 14.52 -6.57 20.36
N CYS A 40 15.15 -6.14 21.46
CA CYS A 40 16.61 -5.94 21.54
C CYS A 40 17.40 -7.25 21.37
N ASN A 41 16.84 -8.40 21.79
CA ASN A 41 17.47 -9.69 21.57
C ASN A 41 17.40 -10.16 20.11
N ASN A 42 16.40 -9.71 19.36
CA ASN A 42 16.18 -10.12 17.98
C ASN A 42 16.77 -9.15 16.94
N CYS A 43 17.13 -7.93 17.36
CA CYS A 43 17.64 -6.87 16.51
C CYS A 43 18.82 -6.15 17.17
N ASP A 44 19.75 -5.68 16.36
CA ASP A 44 20.83 -4.80 16.82
C ASP A 44 20.30 -3.37 17.02
N VAL A 45 19.73 -3.10 18.20
CA VAL A 45 19.10 -1.83 18.54
C VAL A 45 19.32 -1.48 20.02
N TYR A 46 19.26 -0.19 20.34
CA TYR A 46 19.38 0.28 21.71
C TYR A 46 17.98 0.46 22.34
N GLY A 47 17.74 -0.16 23.49
CA GLY A 47 16.48 -0.08 24.22
C GLY A 47 16.50 0.98 25.34
N VAL A 48 15.44 1.77 25.44
CA VAL A 48 15.19 2.72 26.53
C VAL A 48 13.83 2.44 27.13
N GLU A 49 13.81 2.01 28.39
CA GLU A 49 12.56 1.77 29.12
C GLU A 49 11.93 3.09 29.59
N GLY A 50 10.63 3.22 29.34
CA GLY A 50 9.80 4.32 29.81
C GLY A 50 8.83 4.90 28.81
N SER A 51 8.02 5.83 29.26
CA SER A 51 7.02 6.49 28.40
C SER A 51 7.67 7.44 27.41
N GLY A 52 7.34 7.29 26.11
CA GLY A 52 7.78 8.20 25.06
C GLY A 52 7.28 9.64 25.19
N ALA A 53 6.26 9.89 26.04
CA ALA A 53 5.80 11.25 26.37
C ALA A 53 6.69 11.94 27.42
N SER A 54 7.63 11.23 28.05
CA SER A 54 8.55 11.78 29.03
C SER A 54 9.76 12.45 28.38
N ILE A 55 9.99 13.73 28.67
CA ILE A 55 11.15 14.48 28.15
C ILE A 55 12.48 13.86 28.57
N SER A 56 12.57 13.31 29.79
CA SER A 56 13.77 12.64 30.27
C SER A 56 14.07 11.37 29.49
N VAL A 57 13.06 10.58 29.15
CA VAL A 57 13.15 9.38 28.32
C VAL A 57 13.52 9.73 26.88
N LEU A 58 12.89 10.74 26.29
CA LEU A 58 13.21 11.22 24.94
C LEU A 58 14.68 11.71 24.84
N ARG A 59 15.17 12.43 25.85
CA ARG A 59 16.60 12.84 25.90
C ARG A 59 17.53 11.65 26.02
N LYS A 60 17.18 10.66 26.84
CA LYS A 60 17.94 9.42 26.99
C LYS A 60 17.99 8.63 25.67
N ALA A 61 16.91 8.69 24.91
CA ALA A 61 16.82 8.09 23.58
C ALA A 61 17.55 8.90 22.49
N GLY A 62 18.09 10.08 22.79
CA GLY A 62 18.83 10.92 21.85
C GLY A 62 17.95 11.78 20.92
N ALA A 63 16.77 12.18 21.36
CA ALA A 63 15.83 12.98 20.55
C ALA A 63 16.38 14.34 20.11
N ASP A 64 17.40 14.88 20.79
CA ASP A 64 18.11 16.11 20.42
C ASP A 64 19.00 15.96 19.16
N LYS A 65 19.32 14.73 18.77
CA LYS A 65 20.20 14.40 17.64
C LYS A 65 19.58 13.45 16.63
N ALA A 66 18.35 12.96 16.90
CA ALA A 66 17.68 12.03 16.04
C ALA A 66 17.28 12.69 14.71
N TYR A 67 17.50 11.99 13.62
CA TYR A 67 16.99 12.42 12.32
C TYR A 67 15.50 12.19 12.19
N LEU A 68 14.99 11.08 12.72
CA LEU A 68 13.59 10.70 12.63
C LEU A 68 13.12 10.08 13.94
N LEU A 69 11.92 10.46 14.39
CA LEU A 69 11.19 9.76 15.43
C LEU A 69 9.86 9.23 14.87
N ILE A 70 9.59 7.96 15.15
CA ILE A 70 8.39 7.21 14.71
C ILE A 70 7.62 6.80 15.97
N ALA A 71 6.44 7.37 16.21
CA ALA A 71 5.59 7.03 17.35
C ALA A 71 4.42 6.15 16.88
N VAL A 72 4.41 4.89 17.35
CA VAL A 72 3.44 3.83 16.96
C VAL A 72 2.89 3.06 18.15
N THR A 73 2.76 3.72 19.31
CA THR A 73 2.15 3.13 20.52
C THR A 73 0.65 2.87 20.34
N SER A 74 -0.01 2.27 21.31
CA SER A 74 -1.46 2.03 21.28
C SER A 74 -2.32 3.30 21.41
N SER A 75 -1.78 4.43 21.93
CA SER A 75 -2.49 5.70 22.11
C SER A 75 -2.10 6.73 21.05
N ASP A 76 -3.11 7.27 20.35
CA ASP A 76 -2.94 8.33 19.36
C ASP A 76 -2.43 9.61 20.01
N GLU A 77 -2.92 9.94 21.21
CA GLU A 77 -2.53 11.12 21.99
C GLU A 77 -1.06 11.07 22.39
N ILE A 78 -0.59 9.90 22.87
CA ILE A 78 0.82 9.69 23.21
C ILE A 78 1.67 9.84 21.96
N ASN A 79 1.26 9.27 20.84
CA ASN A 79 2.01 9.36 19.58
C ASN A 79 2.17 10.80 19.10
N ILE A 80 1.11 11.62 19.20
CA ILE A 80 1.15 13.03 18.84
C ILE A 80 2.05 13.80 19.81
N LEU A 81 1.89 13.59 21.13
CA LEU A 81 2.69 14.26 22.17
C LEU A 81 4.19 13.92 22.04
N CYS A 82 4.55 12.64 21.85
CA CYS A 82 5.92 12.23 21.64
C CYS A 82 6.56 12.95 20.46
N CYS A 83 5.86 12.98 19.32
CA CYS A 83 6.35 13.64 18.11
C CYS A 83 6.54 15.14 18.32
N SER A 84 5.55 15.82 18.94
CA SER A 84 5.62 17.24 19.21
C SER A 84 6.76 17.60 20.18
N ALA A 85 6.94 16.81 21.26
CA ALA A 85 8.03 16.96 22.21
C ALA A 85 9.41 16.74 21.56
N ALA A 86 9.55 15.67 20.77
CA ALA A 86 10.79 15.36 20.06
C ALA A 86 11.21 16.46 19.09
N ARG A 87 10.26 17.05 18.36
CA ARG A 87 10.52 18.21 17.49
C ARG A 87 11.07 19.41 18.27
N LYS A 88 10.50 19.68 19.45
CA LYS A 88 10.99 20.77 20.33
C LYS A 88 12.37 20.48 20.91
N LEU A 89 12.74 19.20 21.07
CA LEU A 89 14.08 18.80 21.53
C LEU A 89 15.14 18.86 20.43
N GLY A 90 14.76 18.85 19.14
CA GLY A 90 15.69 18.96 18.02
C GLY A 90 15.58 17.87 16.95
N THR A 91 14.71 16.87 17.11
CA THR A 91 14.47 15.85 16.08
C THR A 91 14.05 16.47 14.76
N HIS A 92 14.66 16.06 13.63
CA HIS A 92 14.42 16.69 12.32
C HIS A 92 13.09 16.29 11.69
N HIS A 93 12.66 15.06 11.84
CA HIS A 93 11.40 14.54 11.28
C HIS A 93 10.64 13.71 12.30
N THR A 94 9.30 13.74 12.22
CA THR A 94 8.46 12.93 13.11
C THR A 94 7.31 12.29 12.36
N ILE A 95 6.99 11.05 12.72
CA ILE A 95 5.86 10.29 12.19
C ILE A 95 5.00 9.85 13.37
N ALA A 96 3.72 10.22 13.38
CA ALA A 96 2.76 9.80 14.38
C ALA A 96 1.71 8.85 13.79
N ARG A 97 1.47 7.72 14.46
CA ARG A 97 0.30 6.88 14.17
C ARG A 97 -0.94 7.50 14.82
N VAL A 98 -1.95 7.81 14.00
CA VAL A 98 -3.23 8.38 14.44
C VAL A 98 -4.35 7.62 13.76
N ARG A 99 -5.17 6.91 14.55
CA ARG A 99 -6.19 5.98 14.05
C ARG A 99 -7.61 6.50 14.19
N ASN A 100 -7.85 7.36 15.20
CA ASN A 100 -9.18 7.87 15.47
C ASN A 100 -9.65 8.78 14.32
N PRO A 101 -10.83 8.49 13.72
CA PRO A 101 -11.42 9.33 12.66
C PRO A 101 -11.59 10.80 13.09
N GLU A 102 -11.98 11.06 14.35
CA GLU A 102 -12.17 12.41 14.87
C GLU A 102 -10.91 13.26 14.84
N TYR A 103 -9.73 12.61 14.95
CA TYR A 103 -8.45 13.32 14.87
C TYR A 103 -8.02 13.63 13.43
N GLY A 104 -8.69 13.07 12.42
CA GLY A 104 -8.33 13.28 11.02
C GLY A 104 -8.40 14.75 10.59
N GLU A 105 -9.51 15.42 10.89
CA GLU A 105 -9.69 16.84 10.60
C GLU A 105 -8.81 17.72 11.51
N LEU A 106 -8.72 17.37 12.80
CA LEU A 106 -7.87 18.09 13.76
C LEU A 106 -6.40 18.07 13.30
N MET A 107 -5.91 16.91 12.82
CA MET A 107 -4.54 16.79 12.33
C MET A 107 -4.31 17.60 11.05
N GLN A 108 -5.30 17.75 10.16
CA GLN A 108 -5.16 18.63 9.00
C GLN A 108 -4.99 20.10 9.40
N LEU A 109 -5.73 20.55 10.40
CA LEU A 109 -5.65 21.92 10.91
C LEU A 109 -4.37 22.19 11.69
N MET A 110 -3.98 21.27 12.59
CA MET A 110 -2.91 21.48 13.57
C MET A 110 -1.56 20.91 13.17
N ARG A 111 -1.44 20.24 12.03
CA ARG A 111 -0.20 19.57 11.59
C ARG A 111 1.00 20.51 11.55
N ALA A 112 0.80 21.72 11.05
CA ALA A 112 1.84 22.75 10.97
C ALA A 112 2.25 23.25 12.37
N ASP A 113 1.29 23.50 13.25
CA ASP A 113 1.52 24.01 14.60
C ASP A 113 2.21 22.98 15.50
N MET A 114 1.85 21.70 15.33
CA MET A 114 2.48 20.57 16.03
C MET A 114 3.81 20.14 15.41
N ASN A 115 4.21 20.73 14.28
CA ASN A 115 5.43 20.38 13.55
C ASN A 115 5.53 18.88 13.20
N LEU A 116 4.41 18.21 12.91
CA LEU A 116 4.39 16.82 12.50
C LEU A 116 4.78 16.69 11.03
N SER A 117 5.79 15.88 10.74
CA SER A 117 6.22 15.64 9.36
C SER A 117 5.19 14.77 8.63
N LEU A 118 4.67 13.73 9.31
CA LEU A 118 3.72 12.79 8.74
C LEU A 118 2.79 12.22 9.82
N THR A 119 1.52 12.03 9.48
CA THR A 119 0.56 11.23 10.25
C THR A 119 0.15 10.00 9.45
N ILE A 120 0.04 8.85 10.12
CA ILE A 120 -0.27 7.56 9.49
C ILE A 120 -1.48 6.94 10.16
N ASN A 121 -2.44 6.51 9.34
CA ASN A 121 -3.63 5.79 9.78
C ASN A 121 -3.66 4.42 9.13
N PRO A 122 -3.32 3.34 9.88
CA PRO A 122 -3.27 1.97 9.38
C PRO A 122 -4.59 1.50 8.80
N GLU A 123 -5.68 1.79 9.51
CA GLU A 123 -7.03 1.34 9.16
C GLU A 123 -7.53 2.03 7.88
N LEU A 124 -7.24 3.32 7.72
CA LEU A 124 -7.53 4.05 6.49
C LEU A 124 -6.73 3.52 5.29
N TYR A 125 -5.45 3.15 5.48
CA TYR A 125 -4.66 2.56 4.41
C TYR A 125 -5.16 1.18 4.02
N ALA A 126 -5.53 0.33 4.99
CA ALA A 126 -6.17 -0.95 4.74
C ALA A 126 -7.51 -0.78 4.00
N ALA A 127 -8.35 0.16 4.41
CA ALA A 127 -9.61 0.47 3.73
C ALA A 127 -9.38 0.93 2.28
N LYS A 128 -8.37 1.76 2.02
CA LYS A 128 -8.00 2.17 0.65
C LYS A 128 -7.50 0.99 -0.18
N GLU A 129 -6.76 0.07 0.40
CA GLU A 129 -6.30 -1.15 -0.26
C GLU A 129 -7.48 -2.06 -0.61
N ILE A 130 -8.40 -2.29 0.35
CA ILE A 130 -9.65 -3.04 0.11
C ILE A 130 -10.49 -2.38 -0.98
N TYR A 131 -10.68 -1.06 -0.92
CA TYR A 131 -11.44 -0.31 -1.94
C TYR A 131 -10.86 -0.48 -3.34
N ARG A 132 -9.53 -0.48 -3.49
CA ARG A 132 -8.85 -0.78 -4.76
C ARG A 132 -9.11 -2.21 -5.22
N MET A 133 -9.02 -3.20 -4.32
CA MET A 133 -9.31 -4.60 -4.64
C MET A 133 -10.77 -4.80 -5.09
N LEU A 134 -11.71 -4.02 -4.56
CA LEU A 134 -13.13 -4.04 -4.99
C LEU A 134 -13.32 -3.38 -6.36
N ARG A 135 -12.62 -2.28 -6.63
CA ARG A 135 -12.65 -1.63 -7.95
C ARG A 135 -12.05 -2.53 -9.05
N PHE A 136 -11.04 -3.32 -8.72
CA PHE A 136 -10.30 -4.18 -9.63
C PHE A 136 -10.21 -5.63 -9.11
N PRO A 137 -11.34 -6.36 -9.11
CA PRO A 137 -11.42 -7.68 -8.45
C PRO A 137 -10.47 -8.72 -9.02
N SER A 138 -10.11 -8.57 -10.30
CA SER A 138 -9.25 -9.50 -11.04
C SER A 138 -7.77 -9.11 -11.02
N ALA A 139 -7.42 -7.91 -10.54
CA ALA A 139 -6.02 -7.56 -10.33
C ALA A 139 -5.45 -8.35 -9.15
N ALA A 140 -4.32 -9.00 -9.36
CA ALA A 140 -3.60 -9.68 -8.28
C ALA A 140 -3.00 -8.64 -7.32
N LYS A 141 -2.52 -7.52 -7.87
CA LYS A 141 -1.99 -6.38 -7.14
C LYS A 141 -2.24 -5.08 -7.89
N LEU A 142 -2.42 -3.99 -7.17
CA LEU A 142 -2.59 -2.66 -7.73
C LEU A 142 -1.77 -1.65 -6.92
N GLU A 143 -0.82 -1.00 -7.57
CA GLU A 143 -0.05 0.08 -6.98
C GLU A 143 -0.39 1.41 -7.66
N THR A 144 -0.32 2.50 -6.91
CA THR A 144 -0.68 3.83 -7.44
C THR A 144 0.48 4.80 -7.30
N PHE A 145 0.69 5.61 -8.33
CA PHE A 145 1.74 6.61 -8.46
C PHE A 145 1.16 7.98 -8.82
N CYS A 146 1.98 9.01 -8.79
CA CYS A 146 1.59 10.37 -9.15
C CYS A 146 0.33 10.84 -8.39
N ARG A 147 0.31 10.62 -7.07
CA ARG A 147 -0.81 10.95 -6.17
C ARG A 147 -2.12 10.23 -6.54
N GLY A 148 -2.02 8.98 -7.01
CA GLY A 148 -3.17 8.14 -7.35
C GLY A 148 -3.69 8.30 -8.77
N ARG A 149 -3.02 9.08 -9.64
CA ARG A 149 -3.47 9.31 -11.02
C ARG A 149 -2.95 8.29 -12.04
N VAL A 150 -1.97 7.48 -11.65
CA VAL A 150 -1.42 6.38 -12.46
C VAL A 150 -1.54 5.10 -11.67
N GLU A 151 -2.08 4.08 -12.30
CA GLU A 151 -2.22 2.75 -11.73
C GLU A 151 -1.28 1.77 -12.44
N LEU A 152 -0.52 0.99 -11.67
CA LEU A 152 0.20 -0.17 -12.13
C LEU A 152 -0.55 -1.39 -11.60
N ALA A 153 -1.16 -2.14 -12.51
CA ALA A 153 -1.96 -3.31 -12.16
C ALA A 153 -1.24 -4.59 -12.59
N GLU A 154 -1.17 -5.56 -11.67
CA GLU A 154 -0.70 -6.91 -11.96
C GLU A 154 -1.89 -7.84 -12.16
N PHE A 155 -1.89 -8.63 -13.21
CA PHE A 155 -2.92 -9.63 -13.47
C PHE A 155 -2.38 -10.85 -14.20
N VAL A 156 -3.01 -11.99 -13.96
CA VAL A 156 -2.65 -13.27 -14.58
C VAL A 156 -3.36 -13.42 -15.93
N ILE A 157 -2.63 -13.78 -16.96
CA ILE A 157 -3.18 -14.19 -18.26
C ILE A 157 -3.76 -15.58 -18.13
N THR A 158 -5.09 -15.69 -18.18
CA THR A 158 -5.78 -16.98 -18.19
C THR A 158 -5.80 -17.59 -19.59
N ALA A 159 -6.03 -18.90 -19.68
CA ALA A 159 -6.09 -19.63 -20.97
C ALA A 159 -7.13 -19.10 -21.96
N GLU A 160 -8.12 -18.34 -21.48
CA GLU A 160 -9.19 -17.75 -22.28
C GLU A 160 -8.92 -16.29 -22.69
N SER A 161 -7.76 -15.74 -22.28
CA SER A 161 -7.43 -14.34 -22.58
C SER A 161 -7.23 -14.13 -24.08
N PRO A 162 -7.85 -13.08 -24.67
CA PRO A 162 -7.65 -12.71 -26.07
C PRO A 162 -6.25 -12.18 -26.37
N PHE A 163 -5.41 -12.03 -25.34
CA PHE A 163 -4.04 -11.56 -25.47
C PHE A 163 -3.04 -12.68 -25.82
N ILE A 164 -3.42 -13.94 -25.61
CA ILE A 164 -2.53 -15.08 -25.86
C ILE A 164 -2.11 -15.14 -27.32
N GLY A 165 -0.81 -15.37 -27.52
CA GLY A 165 -0.18 -15.51 -28.83
C GLY A 165 0.06 -14.21 -29.58
N LYS A 166 -0.42 -13.07 -29.05
CA LYS A 166 -0.19 -11.77 -29.63
C LYS A 166 1.07 -11.12 -29.07
N THR A 167 1.69 -10.26 -29.90
CA THR A 167 2.77 -9.37 -29.47
C THR A 167 2.19 -8.13 -28.79
N LEU A 168 3.00 -7.45 -27.97
CA LEU A 168 2.60 -6.18 -27.36
C LEU A 168 2.35 -5.09 -28.40
N HIS A 169 3.03 -5.12 -29.54
CA HIS A 169 2.77 -4.22 -30.67
C HIS A 169 1.38 -4.45 -31.29
N GLU A 170 1.00 -5.70 -31.51
CA GLU A 170 -0.34 -6.05 -32.02
C GLU A 170 -1.42 -5.62 -31.06
N LEU A 171 -1.26 -5.91 -29.74
CA LEU A 171 -2.21 -5.51 -28.71
C LEU A 171 -2.39 -3.97 -28.66
N ARG A 172 -1.28 -3.22 -28.77
CA ARG A 172 -1.34 -1.76 -28.78
C ARG A 172 -2.11 -1.21 -29.98
N SER A 173 -1.95 -1.83 -31.14
CA SER A 173 -2.64 -1.45 -32.39
C SER A 173 -4.13 -1.78 -32.33
N GLU A 174 -4.49 -2.97 -31.82
CA GLU A 174 -5.89 -3.44 -31.73
C GLU A 174 -6.71 -2.66 -30.70
N LEU A 175 -6.14 -2.40 -29.53
CA LEU A 175 -6.89 -1.78 -28.43
C LEU A 175 -7.08 -0.28 -28.62
N ASN A 176 -6.28 0.36 -29.48
CA ASN A 176 -6.32 1.80 -29.78
C ASN A 176 -6.41 2.68 -28.50
N MET A 177 -5.69 2.27 -27.46
CA MET A 177 -5.62 2.99 -26.18
C MET A 177 -4.18 3.08 -25.68
N LYS A 178 -3.90 4.09 -24.85
CA LYS A 178 -2.59 4.25 -24.23
C LYS A 178 -2.45 3.30 -23.05
N PHE A 179 -1.55 2.36 -23.12
CA PHE A 179 -1.10 1.51 -22.03
C PHE A 179 0.36 1.11 -22.24
N LEU A 180 1.02 0.69 -21.18
CA LEU A 180 2.39 0.20 -21.24
C LEU A 180 2.51 -1.05 -20.36
N VAL A 181 2.89 -2.17 -20.96
CA VAL A 181 3.29 -3.36 -20.21
C VAL A 181 4.69 -3.10 -19.64
N CYS A 182 4.77 -2.98 -18.32
CA CYS A 182 5.96 -2.56 -17.61
C CYS A 182 6.91 -3.72 -17.34
N CYS A 183 6.34 -4.85 -16.97
CA CYS A 183 7.07 -6.07 -16.63
C CYS A 183 6.15 -7.28 -16.79
N VAL A 184 6.77 -8.45 -16.97
CA VAL A 184 6.09 -9.74 -17.05
C VAL A 184 6.83 -10.72 -16.15
N LEU A 185 6.09 -11.44 -15.30
CA LEU A 185 6.60 -12.59 -14.56
C LEU A 185 6.14 -13.87 -15.27
N ARG A 186 7.10 -14.61 -15.81
CA ARG A 186 6.88 -15.95 -16.42
C ARG A 186 7.61 -16.99 -15.59
N GLY A 187 6.86 -17.85 -14.95
CA GLY A 187 7.41 -18.78 -13.97
C GLY A 187 8.08 -18.04 -12.82
N ASN A 188 9.41 -18.07 -12.77
CA ASN A 188 10.19 -17.43 -11.70
C ASN A 188 10.97 -16.18 -12.16
N ASP A 189 10.95 -15.88 -13.46
CA ASP A 189 11.75 -14.83 -14.07
C ASP A 189 10.91 -13.59 -14.35
N VAL A 190 11.44 -12.43 -13.97
CA VAL A 190 10.84 -11.12 -14.30
C VAL A 190 11.55 -10.54 -15.51
N ILE A 191 10.77 -10.14 -16.50
CA ILE A 191 11.23 -9.61 -17.78
C ILE A 191 10.64 -8.20 -17.95
N ILE A 192 11.46 -7.23 -18.38
CA ILE A 192 10.97 -5.98 -18.98
C ILE A 192 10.77 -6.26 -20.48
N PRO A 193 9.53 -6.36 -20.95
CA PRO A 193 9.26 -6.86 -22.30
C PRO A 193 9.54 -5.79 -23.37
N SER A 194 9.98 -6.24 -24.53
CA SER A 194 9.97 -5.42 -25.75
C SER A 194 8.61 -5.50 -26.46
N GLY A 195 8.39 -4.66 -27.48
CA GLY A 195 7.15 -4.68 -28.26
C GLY A 195 6.87 -6.03 -28.97
N ASP A 196 7.91 -6.82 -29.25
CA ASP A 196 7.83 -8.13 -29.90
C ASP A 196 7.59 -9.29 -28.92
N TYR A 197 7.41 -8.97 -27.62
CA TYR A 197 7.13 -10.00 -26.62
C TYR A 197 5.78 -10.67 -26.88
N HIS A 198 5.77 -12.00 -26.93
CA HIS A 198 4.56 -12.81 -27.10
C HIS A 198 3.98 -13.18 -25.74
N VAL A 199 2.72 -12.84 -25.55
CA VAL A 199 1.97 -13.14 -24.33
C VAL A 199 1.56 -14.61 -24.30
N GLU A 200 1.80 -15.28 -23.16
CA GLU A 200 1.43 -16.68 -22.93
C GLU A 200 0.50 -16.85 -21.73
N SER A 201 -0.21 -17.97 -21.72
CA SER A 201 -1.04 -18.33 -20.56
C SER A 201 -0.18 -18.57 -19.33
N GLY A 202 -0.60 -18.01 -18.20
CA GLY A 202 0.14 -18.06 -16.92
C GLY A 202 1.11 -16.91 -16.70
N ASP A 203 1.36 -16.07 -17.70
CA ASP A 203 2.11 -14.81 -17.49
C ASP A 203 1.39 -13.93 -16.47
N VAL A 204 2.13 -13.36 -15.52
CA VAL A 204 1.64 -12.25 -14.71
C VAL A 204 2.14 -10.96 -15.35
N ILE A 205 1.22 -10.15 -15.85
CA ILE A 205 1.56 -8.91 -16.56
C ILE A 205 1.35 -7.72 -15.63
N GLY A 206 2.39 -6.89 -15.49
CA GLY A 206 2.29 -5.56 -14.90
C GLY A 206 2.04 -4.52 -15.97
N VAL A 207 0.92 -3.83 -15.89
CA VAL A 207 0.54 -2.82 -16.87
C VAL A 207 0.30 -1.46 -16.20
N THR A 208 0.78 -0.42 -16.84
CA THR A 208 0.45 0.96 -16.48
C THR A 208 -0.58 1.50 -17.46
N VAL A 209 -1.67 2.02 -16.91
CA VAL A 209 -2.77 2.60 -17.67
C VAL A 209 -3.19 3.90 -16.99
N PRO A 210 -3.54 4.97 -17.72
CA PRO A 210 -4.20 6.14 -17.13
C PRO A 210 -5.49 5.74 -16.43
N GLU A 211 -5.81 6.39 -15.30
CA GLU A 211 -6.94 6.00 -14.44
C GLU A 211 -8.28 5.93 -15.20
N ASP A 212 -8.51 6.84 -16.13
CA ASP A 212 -9.71 6.90 -16.97
C ASP A 212 -9.82 5.76 -17.99
N HIS A 213 -8.69 5.13 -18.36
CA HIS A 213 -8.66 4.02 -19.33
C HIS A 213 -8.58 2.63 -18.67
N THR A 214 -8.33 2.55 -17.37
CA THR A 214 -8.12 1.28 -16.65
C THR A 214 -9.29 0.31 -16.82
N ASN A 215 -10.53 0.78 -16.67
CA ASN A 215 -11.72 -0.05 -16.85
C ASN A 215 -11.87 -0.59 -18.30
N SER A 216 -11.56 0.24 -19.29
CA SER A 216 -11.64 -0.14 -20.70
C SER A 216 -10.59 -1.19 -21.07
N PHE A 217 -9.37 -1.05 -20.52
CA PHE A 217 -8.29 -2.01 -20.69
C PHE A 217 -8.66 -3.38 -20.12
N PHE A 218 -9.09 -3.45 -18.86
CA PHE A 218 -9.48 -4.70 -18.22
C PHE A 218 -10.66 -5.38 -18.93
N LYS A 219 -11.62 -4.59 -19.45
CA LYS A 219 -12.72 -5.12 -20.25
C LYS A 219 -12.20 -5.74 -21.56
N ALA A 220 -11.29 -5.07 -22.24
CA ALA A 220 -10.69 -5.57 -23.50
C ALA A 220 -9.84 -6.82 -23.27
N ALA A 221 -9.13 -6.91 -22.16
CA ALA A 221 -8.36 -8.08 -21.76
C ALA A 221 -9.24 -9.27 -21.31
N GLN A 222 -10.58 -9.08 -21.27
CA GLN A 222 -11.55 -10.05 -20.72
C GLN A 222 -11.23 -10.53 -19.30
N ILE A 223 -10.54 -9.70 -18.52
CA ILE A 223 -10.19 -9.98 -17.13
C ILE A 223 -11.42 -9.76 -16.23
N TYR A 224 -12.37 -8.96 -16.68
CA TYR A 224 -13.62 -8.73 -15.98
C TYR A 224 -14.60 -9.88 -16.17
N ARG A 225 -14.61 -10.84 -15.26
CA ARG A 225 -15.67 -11.88 -15.24
C ARG A 225 -16.94 -11.42 -14.54
N HIS A 226 -16.87 -10.57 -13.51
CA HIS A 226 -18.03 -10.00 -12.81
C HIS A 226 -17.75 -8.60 -12.30
N ARG A 227 -18.67 -7.67 -12.54
CA ARG A 227 -18.65 -6.37 -11.88
C ARG A 227 -19.25 -6.54 -10.49
N LEU A 228 -18.43 -6.38 -9.46
CA LEU A 228 -18.94 -6.38 -8.09
C LEU A 228 -19.92 -5.21 -7.91
N LYS A 229 -21.06 -5.48 -7.29
CA LYS A 229 -22.07 -4.49 -6.92
C LYS A 229 -22.44 -4.63 -5.46
N ASP A 230 -22.76 -5.86 -5.06
CA ASP A 230 -23.25 -6.16 -3.72
C ASP A 230 -22.16 -6.80 -2.88
N MET A 231 -21.96 -6.29 -1.69
CA MET A 231 -20.98 -6.84 -0.78
C MET A 231 -21.55 -7.05 0.61
N MET A 232 -21.11 -8.14 1.24
CA MET A 232 -21.39 -8.44 2.63
C MET A 232 -20.11 -8.23 3.44
N ILE A 233 -20.20 -7.48 4.52
CA ILE A 233 -19.06 -7.11 5.39
C ILE A 233 -19.31 -7.67 6.78
N PHE A 234 -18.44 -8.55 7.22
CA PHE A 234 -18.40 -9.09 8.57
C PHE A 234 -17.53 -8.24 9.48
N GLY A 235 -18.10 -7.58 10.48
CA GLY A 235 -17.45 -6.74 11.47
C GLY A 235 -17.51 -5.23 11.18
N GLY A 236 -17.98 -4.46 12.17
CA GLY A 236 -18.04 -3.01 12.18
C GLY A 236 -16.75 -2.35 12.68
N SER A 237 -15.57 -2.84 12.26
CA SER A 237 -14.27 -2.31 12.69
C SER A 237 -13.99 -0.92 12.14
N ARG A 238 -12.91 -0.27 12.62
CA ARG A 238 -12.42 1.00 12.05
C ARG A 238 -12.08 0.90 10.57
N VAL A 239 -11.61 -0.27 10.09
CA VAL A 239 -11.37 -0.49 8.65
C VAL A 239 -12.69 -0.41 7.89
N THR A 240 -13.76 -1.04 8.40
CA THR A 240 -15.10 -0.96 7.82
C THR A 240 -15.62 0.48 7.82
N TYR A 241 -15.41 1.23 8.89
CA TYR A 241 -15.79 2.65 8.99
C TYR A 241 -15.15 3.48 7.85
N TYR A 242 -13.82 3.41 7.71
CA TYR A 242 -13.12 4.12 6.63
C TYR A 242 -13.52 3.62 5.24
N LEU A 243 -13.76 2.32 5.09
CA LEU A 243 -14.20 1.74 3.83
C LEU A 243 -15.58 2.29 3.42
N GLN A 244 -16.54 2.36 4.35
CA GLN A 244 -17.86 2.94 4.09
C GLN A 244 -17.74 4.41 3.66
N GLY A 245 -16.85 5.19 4.26
CA GLY A 245 -16.55 6.55 3.84
C GLY A 245 -16.07 6.65 2.38
N LEU A 246 -15.23 5.70 1.93
CA LEU A 246 -14.77 5.62 0.54
C LEU A 246 -15.87 5.15 -0.41
N LEU A 247 -16.80 4.31 0.06
CA LEU A 247 -17.91 3.77 -0.74
C LEU A 247 -19.02 4.78 -1.00
N LYS A 248 -19.16 5.84 -0.19
CA LYS A 248 -20.21 6.90 -0.35
C LYS A 248 -20.33 7.46 -1.77
N LYS A 249 -19.22 7.52 -2.52
CA LYS A 249 -19.18 8.05 -3.90
C LYS A 249 -19.19 6.95 -4.98
N SER A 250 -19.38 5.70 -4.57
CA SER A 250 -19.36 4.55 -5.47
C SER A 250 -20.75 4.03 -5.76
N LYS A 251 -20.84 3.02 -6.65
CA LYS A 251 -22.10 2.31 -6.97
C LYS A 251 -22.19 0.96 -6.25
N PHE A 252 -21.39 0.76 -5.23
CA PHE A 252 -21.45 -0.44 -4.42
C PHE A 252 -22.57 -0.35 -3.39
N THR A 253 -23.28 -1.45 -3.19
CA THR A 253 -24.18 -1.65 -2.07
C THR A 253 -23.48 -2.54 -1.03
N SER A 254 -23.70 -2.29 0.24
CA SER A 254 -23.07 -3.06 1.32
C SER A 254 -24.03 -3.38 2.44
N THR A 255 -23.93 -4.62 2.95
CA THR A 255 -24.57 -5.07 4.19
C THR A 255 -23.49 -5.32 5.21
N VAL A 256 -23.51 -4.59 6.33
CA VAL A 256 -22.57 -4.76 7.45
C VAL A 256 -23.24 -5.60 8.53
N ILE A 257 -22.60 -6.70 8.93
CA ILE A 257 -23.06 -7.57 10.02
C ILE A 257 -22.15 -7.34 11.22
N GLU A 258 -22.72 -6.80 12.31
CA GLU A 258 -21.99 -6.42 13.52
C GLU A 258 -22.79 -6.81 14.78
N LYS A 259 -22.10 -7.39 15.76
CA LYS A 259 -22.74 -7.85 17.02
C LYS A 259 -22.94 -6.75 18.06
N ASN A 260 -22.17 -5.68 17.99
CA ASN A 260 -22.25 -4.58 18.95
C ASN A 260 -23.34 -3.57 18.53
N LYS A 261 -24.35 -3.42 19.39
CA LYS A 261 -25.51 -2.54 19.14
C LYS A 261 -25.15 -1.05 19.00
N GLU A 262 -24.11 -0.58 19.68
CA GLU A 262 -23.67 0.83 19.60
C GLU A 262 -23.05 1.07 18.23
N ILE A 263 -22.13 0.21 17.80
CA ILE A 263 -21.51 0.27 16.47
C ILE A 263 -22.58 0.18 15.37
N CYS A 264 -23.56 -0.70 15.52
CA CYS A 264 -24.68 -0.81 14.56
C CYS A 264 -25.44 0.52 14.41
N ARG A 265 -25.72 1.22 15.54
CA ARG A 265 -26.40 2.53 15.51
C ARG A 265 -25.55 3.59 14.81
N ASP A 266 -24.24 3.64 15.11
CA ASP A 266 -23.32 4.59 14.52
C ASP A 266 -23.26 4.42 12.99
N PHE A 267 -23.10 3.16 12.54
CA PHE A 267 -23.08 2.86 11.10
C PHE A 267 -24.40 3.21 10.39
N SER A 268 -25.55 2.86 11.00
CA SER A 268 -26.86 3.18 10.45
C SER A 268 -27.15 4.69 10.38
N GLY A 269 -26.54 5.46 11.30
CA GLY A 269 -26.71 6.92 11.35
C GLY A 269 -25.78 7.67 10.38
N GLU A 270 -24.62 7.10 10.05
CA GLU A 270 -23.58 7.83 9.33
C GLU A 270 -23.45 7.38 7.87
N PHE A 271 -23.77 6.13 7.54
CA PHE A 271 -23.54 5.56 6.21
C PHE A 271 -24.83 5.06 5.55
N ASP A 272 -24.84 5.13 4.21
CA ASP A 272 -25.91 4.56 3.39
C ASP A 272 -25.60 3.08 3.09
N CYS A 273 -25.72 2.24 4.14
CA CYS A 273 -25.52 0.80 4.07
C CYS A 273 -26.58 0.07 4.90
N SER A 274 -26.89 -1.17 4.54
CA SER A 274 -27.70 -2.05 5.37
C SER A 274 -26.88 -2.49 6.59
N VAL A 275 -27.47 -2.47 7.80
CA VAL A 275 -26.80 -2.90 9.01
C VAL A 275 -27.62 -4.00 9.70
N VAL A 276 -27.01 -5.15 9.88
CA VAL A 276 -27.58 -6.30 10.59
C VAL A 276 -26.91 -6.44 11.94
N CYS A 277 -27.68 -6.28 13.01
CA CYS A 277 -27.18 -6.36 14.37
C CYS A 277 -27.27 -7.80 14.92
N ASP A 278 -26.35 -8.65 14.50
CA ASP A 278 -26.27 -10.04 14.90
C ASP A 278 -24.83 -10.56 14.84
N ASN A 279 -24.62 -11.78 15.32
CA ASN A 279 -23.31 -12.45 15.25
C ASN A 279 -23.08 -13.07 13.87
N GLY A 280 -22.36 -12.35 13.00
CA GLY A 280 -22.01 -12.82 11.65
C GLY A 280 -21.02 -14.00 11.60
N ALA A 281 -20.49 -14.48 12.73
CA ALA A 281 -19.76 -15.75 12.77
C ALA A 281 -20.70 -16.98 12.71
N ARG A 282 -22.01 -16.77 12.86
CA ARG A 282 -23.02 -17.82 12.71
C ARG A 282 -23.40 -17.99 11.25
N GLN A 283 -23.27 -19.22 10.77
CA GLN A 283 -23.56 -19.57 9.38
C GLN A 283 -25.01 -19.23 8.98
N GLU A 284 -25.97 -19.46 9.91
CA GLU A 284 -27.40 -19.18 9.66
C GLU A 284 -27.62 -17.70 9.33
N VAL A 285 -26.99 -16.79 10.06
CA VAL A 285 -27.08 -15.34 9.85
C VAL A 285 -26.54 -14.95 8.46
N LEU A 286 -25.39 -15.51 8.08
CA LEU A 286 -24.81 -15.25 6.74
C LEU A 286 -25.73 -15.75 5.61
N LEU A 287 -26.37 -16.91 5.78
CA LEU A 287 -27.30 -17.48 4.81
C LEU A 287 -28.62 -16.67 4.71
N GLU A 288 -29.19 -16.26 5.85
CA GLU A 288 -30.39 -15.42 5.90
C GLU A 288 -30.17 -14.08 5.18
N GLU A 289 -28.97 -13.49 5.34
CA GLU A 289 -28.60 -12.23 4.68
C GLU A 289 -28.12 -12.42 3.25
N GLY A 290 -28.09 -13.64 2.72
CA GLY A 290 -27.88 -13.95 1.30
C GLY A 290 -26.43 -13.99 0.87
N ILE A 291 -25.52 -14.48 1.67
CA ILE A 291 -24.09 -14.64 1.33
C ILE A 291 -23.89 -15.39 0.01
N GLU A 292 -24.76 -16.33 -0.35
CA GLU A 292 -24.68 -17.11 -1.60
C GLU A 292 -24.91 -16.25 -2.86
N ARG A 293 -25.49 -15.05 -2.72
CA ARG A 293 -25.82 -14.15 -3.82
C ARG A 293 -24.96 -12.89 -3.85
N THR A 294 -24.08 -12.73 -2.84
CA THR A 294 -23.20 -11.57 -2.77
C THR A 294 -22.06 -11.67 -3.78
N ASP A 295 -21.65 -10.56 -4.37
CA ASP A 295 -20.53 -10.50 -5.30
C ASP A 295 -19.18 -10.53 -4.55
N ALA A 296 -19.15 -9.98 -3.31
CA ALA A 296 -17.96 -9.93 -2.49
C ALA A 296 -18.28 -10.15 -1.00
N PHE A 297 -17.45 -10.90 -0.31
CA PHE A 297 -17.49 -11.07 1.14
C PHE A 297 -16.20 -10.50 1.76
N LEU A 298 -16.35 -9.61 2.73
CA LEU A 298 -15.25 -8.93 3.39
C LEU A 298 -15.28 -9.29 4.88
N ALA A 299 -14.30 -10.05 5.35
CA ALA A 299 -14.12 -10.35 6.76
C ALA A 299 -13.20 -9.31 7.40
N LEU A 300 -13.78 -8.33 8.10
CA LEU A 300 -13.10 -7.14 8.61
C LEU A 300 -13.29 -6.94 10.12
N SER A 301 -13.57 -8.01 10.89
CA SER A 301 -13.64 -7.91 12.34
C SER A 301 -12.24 -7.75 12.98
N ASP A 302 -12.17 -7.48 14.28
CA ASP A 302 -10.91 -7.38 15.02
C ASP A 302 -10.30 -8.75 15.37
N SER A 303 -11.00 -9.88 15.12
CA SER A 303 -10.51 -11.24 15.36
C SER A 303 -10.02 -11.90 14.09
N ASP A 304 -8.72 -12.18 14.04
CA ASP A 304 -8.10 -12.88 12.90
C ASP A 304 -8.69 -14.29 12.72
N GLU A 305 -9.00 -14.97 13.81
CA GLU A 305 -9.57 -16.32 13.82
C GLU A 305 -11.00 -16.34 13.25
N GLU A 306 -11.87 -15.41 13.70
CA GLU A 306 -13.23 -15.28 13.16
C GLU A 306 -13.17 -14.91 11.67
N ASN A 307 -12.32 -13.92 11.29
CA ASN A 307 -12.12 -13.52 9.90
C ASN A 307 -11.68 -14.70 9.02
N ALA A 308 -10.78 -15.53 9.54
CA ALA A 308 -10.31 -16.74 8.87
C ALA A 308 -11.45 -17.69 8.55
N ILE A 309 -12.19 -18.08 9.59
CA ILE A 309 -13.25 -19.11 9.50
C ILE A 309 -14.35 -18.64 8.54
N VAL A 310 -14.85 -17.41 8.71
CA VAL A 310 -15.94 -16.90 7.84
C VAL A 310 -15.47 -16.70 6.38
N SER A 311 -14.21 -16.34 6.17
CA SER A 311 -13.63 -16.23 4.82
C SER A 311 -13.50 -17.58 4.13
N MET A 312 -13.06 -18.63 4.85
CA MET A 312 -13.02 -19.99 4.34
C MET A 312 -14.41 -20.50 3.99
N TYR A 313 -15.41 -20.22 4.83
CA TYR A 313 -16.80 -20.55 4.57
C TYR A 313 -17.31 -19.84 3.30
N ALA A 314 -17.16 -18.51 3.21
CA ALA A 314 -17.55 -17.75 2.01
C ALA A 314 -16.89 -18.29 0.73
N LYS A 315 -15.62 -18.68 0.82
CA LYS A 315 -14.89 -19.31 -0.30
C LYS A 315 -15.48 -20.67 -0.67
N SER A 316 -15.83 -21.49 0.31
CA SER A 316 -16.35 -22.86 0.09
C SER A 316 -17.71 -22.87 -0.61
N ILE A 317 -18.55 -21.88 -0.38
CA ILE A 317 -19.86 -21.72 -1.03
C ILE A 317 -19.78 -20.96 -2.36
N GLY A 318 -18.57 -20.56 -2.80
CA GLY A 318 -18.33 -20.02 -4.12
C GLY A 318 -18.48 -18.50 -4.26
N VAL A 319 -18.41 -17.71 -3.17
CA VAL A 319 -18.41 -16.23 -3.28
C VAL A 319 -17.27 -15.79 -4.19
N PRO A 320 -17.54 -14.96 -5.23
CA PRO A 320 -16.57 -14.64 -6.27
C PRO A 320 -15.32 -13.92 -5.75
N LYS A 321 -15.49 -12.98 -4.80
CA LYS A 321 -14.40 -12.23 -4.19
C LYS A 321 -14.47 -12.32 -2.68
N VAL A 322 -13.41 -12.84 -2.06
CA VAL A 322 -13.28 -12.87 -0.59
C VAL A 322 -12.06 -12.04 -0.21
N ILE A 323 -12.24 -11.07 0.69
CA ILE A 323 -11.16 -10.24 1.25
C ILE A 323 -11.13 -10.44 2.76
N THR A 324 -9.94 -10.73 3.29
CA THR A 324 -9.75 -11.07 4.70
C THR A 324 -8.78 -10.12 5.35
N LEU A 325 -9.19 -9.51 6.46
CA LEU A 325 -8.34 -8.69 7.31
C LEU A 325 -7.59 -9.60 8.28
N ILE A 326 -6.26 -9.52 8.30
CA ILE A 326 -5.40 -10.30 9.20
C ILE A 326 -4.34 -9.39 9.81
N ASN A 327 -4.25 -9.41 11.12
CA ASN A 327 -3.26 -8.65 11.87
C ASN A 327 -1.95 -9.43 12.07
N GLN A 328 -1.99 -10.77 12.10
CA GLN A 328 -0.83 -11.65 12.28
C GLN A 328 -0.29 -12.12 10.91
N MET A 329 0.87 -11.61 10.53
CA MET A 329 1.50 -11.91 9.23
C MET A 329 1.86 -13.40 9.02
N SER A 330 2.05 -14.16 10.10
CA SER A 330 2.35 -15.60 10.03
C SER A 330 1.25 -16.43 9.36
N TYR A 331 0.03 -15.93 9.30
CA TYR A 331 -1.10 -16.64 8.69
C TYR A 331 -1.29 -16.36 7.19
N VAL A 332 -0.61 -15.36 6.63
CA VAL A 332 -0.82 -14.93 5.23
C VAL A 332 -0.54 -16.06 4.24
N ASP A 333 0.56 -16.81 4.42
CA ASP A 333 0.92 -17.91 3.52
C ASP A 333 -0.07 -19.09 3.66
N PHE A 334 -0.59 -19.33 4.86
CA PHE A 334 -1.65 -20.30 5.07
C PHE A 334 -2.91 -19.91 4.29
N PHE A 335 -3.35 -18.65 4.36
CA PHE A 335 -4.53 -18.20 3.62
C PHE A 335 -4.37 -18.34 2.12
N LYS A 336 -3.20 -18.03 1.59
CA LYS A 336 -2.88 -18.24 0.16
C LYS A 336 -2.99 -19.72 -0.22
N SER A 337 -2.52 -20.62 0.64
CA SER A 337 -2.57 -22.08 0.37
C SER A 337 -4.00 -22.63 0.30
N VAL A 338 -4.95 -22.04 1.03
CA VAL A 338 -6.38 -22.40 0.97
C VAL A 338 -7.17 -21.58 -0.07
N GLY A 339 -6.46 -20.82 -0.92
CA GLY A 339 -7.04 -20.11 -2.05
C GLY A 339 -7.66 -18.74 -1.72
N ILE A 340 -7.39 -18.18 -0.53
CA ILE A 340 -7.75 -16.80 -0.17
C ILE A 340 -6.57 -15.90 -0.52
N ASN A 341 -6.59 -15.34 -1.73
CA ASN A 341 -5.48 -14.55 -2.26
C ASN A 341 -5.55 -13.05 -1.90
N SER A 342 -6.69 -12.59 -1.38
CA SER A 342 -6.89 -11.19 -1.01
C SER A 342 -6.86 -11.02 0.51
N VAL A 343 -5.65 -10.98 1.06
CA VAL A 343 -5.40 -10.74 2.49
C VAL A 343 -4.85 -9.34 2.68
N VAL A 344 -5.43 -8.58 3.59
CA VAL A 344 -5.03 -7.21 3.94
C VAL A 344 -4.59 -7.15 5.38
N SER A 345 -3.45 -6.52 5.65
CA SER A 345 -2.95 -6.30 7.00
C SER A 345 -2.64 -4.83 7.26
N PRO A 346 -3.41 -4.15 8.11
CA PRO A 346 -3.17 -2.74 8.46
C PRO A 346 -1.76 -2.50 8.98
N LYS A 347 -1.22 -3.46 9.74
CA LYS A 347 0.13 -3.40 10.33
C LYS A 347 1.22 -3.46 9.26
N SER A 348 1.08 -4.37 8.30
CA SER A 348 2.03 -4.52 7.19
C SER A 348 2.00 -3.31 6.25
N SER A 349 0.80 -2.85 5.88
CA SER A 349 0.61 -1.67 5.05
C SER A 349 1.24 -0.42 5.68
N THR A 350 1.10 -0.28 7.01
CA THR A 350 1.73 0.82 7.78
C THR A 350 3.25 0.74 7.79
N ALA A 351 3.80 -0.42 8.12
CA ALA A 351 5.25 -0.61 8.14
C ALA A 351 5.85 -0.31 6.75
N GLY A 352 5.24 -0.83 5.70
CA GLY A 352 5.64 -0.55 4.32
C GLY A 352 5.59 0.94 3.96
N TYR A 353 4.57 1.67 4.44
CA TYR A 353 4.45 3.11 4.19
C TYR A 353 5.54 3.91 4.93
N ILE A 354 5.81 3.59 6.20
CA ILE A 354 6.86 4.23 6.98
C ILE A 354 8.24 3.96 6.36
N LEU A 355 8.52 2.73 5.97
CA LEU A 355 9.76 2.36 5.30
C LEU A 355 9.98 3.14 4.00
N ARG A 356 8.93 3.29 3.19
CA ARG A 356 9.01 4.13 1.98
C ARG A 356 9.36 5.57 2.31
N TYR A 357 8.71 6.16 3.33
CA TYR A 357 9.02 7.52 3.77
C TYR A 357 10.48 7.66 4.25
N VAL A 358 10.97 6.71 5.06
CA VAL A 358 12.36 6.71 5.53
C VAL A 358 13.33 6.67 4.34
N ARG A 359 13.11 5.76 3.41
CA ARG A 359 13.96 5.62 2.21
C ARG A 359 13.91 6.85 1.32
N SER A 360 12.74 7.50 1.18
CA SER A 360 12.61 8.74 0.42
C SER A 360 13.47 9.87 1.01
N LYS A 361 13.53 9.94 2.35
CA LYS A 361 14.37 10.95 3.03
C LYS A 361 15.86 10.66 3.00
N MET A 362 16.25 9.39 2.90
CA MET A 362 17.66 8.99 2.75
C MET A 362 18.25 9.35 1.41
N ASN A 363 17.47 9.18 0.36
CA ASN A 363 17.93 9.30 -1.03
C ASN A 363 17.74 10.71 -1.62
N ALA A 364 17.32 11.68 -0.79
CA ALA A 364 17.20 13.07 -1.22
C ALA A 364 18.59 13.69 -1.44
N THR A 365 19.10 13.66 -2.67
CA THR A 365 20.40 14.24 -3.06
C THR A 365 20.33 15.74 -3.32
N GLY A 366 19.18 16.38 -3.13
CA GLY A 366 18.96 17.80 -3.43
C GLY A 366 18.45 18.04 -4.87
N VAL A 367 18.85 17.24 -5.84
CA VAL A 367 18.48 17.36 -7.28
C VAL A 367 17.23 16.52 -7.59
N GLU A 368 17.03 15.45 -6.84
CA GLU A 368 15.91 14.52 -6.97
C GLU A 368 15.43 14.04 -5.60
N GLU A 369 14.18 13.58 -5.51
CA GLU A 369 13.62 12.98 -4.30
C GLU A 369 12.82 11.73 -4.69
N ILE A 370 13.03 10.61 -3.97
CA ILE A 370 12.17 9.44 -4.10
C ILE A 370 10.88 9.72 -3.34
N GLU A 371 9.75 9.81 -4.07
CA GLU A 371 8.43 10.00 -3.47
C GLU A 371 7.83 8.68 -3.01
N SER A 372 7.98 7.62 -3.80
CA SER A 372 7.49 6.29 -3.45
C SER A 372 8.34 5.16 -4.04
N LEU A 373 8.34 4.00 -3.37
CA LEU A 373 8.96 2.76 -3.83
C LEU A 373 8.04 1.59 -3.52
N HIS A 374 7.70 0.81 -4.53
CA HIS A 374 6.83 -0.35 -4.41
C HIS A 374 7.53 -1.61 -4.93
N LYS A 375 7.43 -2.70 -4.16
CA LYS A 375 7.83 -4.00 -4.65
C LYS A 375 6.69 -4.61 -5.44
N ILE A 376 6.95 -5.00 -6.68
CA ILE A 376 6.01 -5.59 -7.63
C ILE A 376 6.49 -6.99 -8.04
N MET A 377 5.66 -7.76 -8.73
CA MET A 377 5.99 -9.11 -9.20
C MET A 377 6.54 -10.01 -8.08
N ASP A 378 5.77 -10.15 -6.98
CA ASP A 378 6.16 -10.92 -5.79
C ASP A 378 7.50 -10.49 -5.17
N GLY A 379 7.82 -9.18 -5.29
CA GLY A 379 9.05 -8.60 -4.73
C GLY A 379 10.29 -8.76 -5.60
N LYS A 380 10.17 -9.29 -6.82
CA LYS A 380 11.27 -9.53 -7.76
C LYS A 380 11.57 -8.33 -8.66
N ALA A 381 10.67 -7.35 -8.71
CA ALA A 381 10.87 -6.07 -9.35
C ALA A 381 10.48 -4.93 -8.41
N GLU A 382 10.98 -3.74 -8.70
CA GLU A 382 10.68 -2.53 -7.96
C GLU A 382 10.15 -1.45 -8.91
N ALA A 383 9.13 -0.71 -8.46
CA ALA A 383 8.66 0.51 -9.12
C ALA A 383 8.97 1.69 -8.21
N VAL A 384 9.75 2.64 -8.70
CA VAL A 384 10.26 3.79 -7.94
C VAL A 384 9.76 5.08 -8.57
N GLU A 385 9.23 5.97 -7.75
CA GLU A 385 8.75 7.29 -8.15
C GLU A 385 9.73 8.36 -7.71
N PHE A 386 10.25 9.13 -8.67
CA PHE A 386 11.20 10.22 -8.47
C PHE A 386 10.55 11.56 -8.76
N VAL A 387 10.79 12.54 -7.92
CA VAL A 387 10.51 13.96 -8.21
C VAL A 387 11.82 14.61 -8.63
N ILE A 388 11.88 15.13 -9.84
CA ILE A 388 13.04 15.80 -10.42
C ILE A 388 12.97 17.28 -10.06
N LYS A 389 13.79 17.74 -9.12
CA LYS A 389 13.77 19.12 -8.63
C LYS A 389 14.52 20.06 -9.54
N ASP A 390 15.68 19.63 -10.03
CA ASP A 390 16.59 20.44 -10.84
C ASP A 390 17.02 19.68 -12.08
N GLU A 391 17.75 20.36 -12.98
CA GLU A 391 18.33 19.73 -14.15
C GLU A 391 19.40 18.70 -13.79
N ILE A 392 19.35 17.55 -14.45
CA ILE A 392 20.27 16.43 -14.28
C ILE A 392 21.03 16.23 -15.58
N GLU A 393 22.35 16.50 -15.55
CA GLU A 393 23.22 16.33 -16.69
C GLU A 393 23.20 14.89 -17.22
N GLY A 394 23.01 14.75 -18.53
CA GLY A 394 22.91 13.45 -19.20
C GLY A 394 21.54 12.79 -19.15
N LEU A 395 20.52 13.42 -18.51
CA LEU A 395 19.18 12.88 -18.38
C LEU A 395 18.09 13.87 -18.83
N THR A 396 18.04 15.05 -18.20
CA THR A 396 16.97 16.03 -18.46
C THR A 396 17.08 16.65 -19.86
N GLY A 397 15.92 16.88 -20.50
CA GLY A 397 15.84 17.44 -21.85
C GLY A 397 16.27 16.50 -22.97
N ILE A 398 16.67 15.26 -22.67
CA ILE A 398 17.10 14.28 -23.66
C ILE A 398 15.96 13.31 -23.96
N PRO A 399 15.57 13.11 -25.24
CA PRO A 399 14.57 12.10 -25.59
C PRO A 399 14.95 10.70 -25.09
N LEU A 400 13.99 9.97 -24.50
CA LEU A 400 14.22 8.65 -23.89
C LEU A 400 14.91 7.67 -24.85
N LYS A 401 14.59 7.71 -26.14
CA LYS A 401 15.24 6.86 -27.16
C LYS A 401 16.74 7.12 -27.35
N LYS A 402 17.24 8.30 -26.93
CA LYS A 402 18.65 8.65 -26.96
C LYS A 402 19.39 8.32 -25.67
N LEU A 403 18.67 8.13 -24.60
CA LEU A 403 19.22 7.62 -23.36
C LEU A 403 19.63 6.15 -23.55
N ARG A 404 20.67 5.73 -22.84
CA ARG A 404 21.12 4.33 -22.83
C ARG A 404 20.75 3.68 -21.49
N PRO A 405 19.46 3.27 -21.31
CA PRO A 405 19.06 2.69 -20.06
C PRO A 405 19.77 1.35 -19.82
N LYS A 406 19.94 0.99 -18.57
CA LYS A 406 20.37 -0.35 -18.18
C LYS A 406 19.36 -1.39 -18.65
N ARG A 407 19.83 -2.64 -18.82
CA ARG A 407 18.92 -3.75 -19.10
C ARG A 407 18.02 -3.98 -17.88
N GLY A 408 16.75 -4.27 -18.10
CA GLY A 408 15.81 -4.50 -17.02
C GLY A 408 15.28 -3.23 -16.35
N VAL A 409 15.44 -2.06 -16.96
CA VAL A 409 14.92 -0.78 -16.47
C VAL A 409 14.02 -0.13 -17.50
N LEU A 410 12.88 0.41 -17.07
CA LEU A 410 11.90 1.07 -17.96
C LEU A 410 11.25 2.26 -17.24
N VAL A 411 11.23 3.41 -17.92
CA VAL A 411 10.41 4.57 -17.50
C VAL A 411 8.96 4.29 -17.90
N ILE A 412 8.06 4.23 -16.94
CA ILE A 412 6.66 3.81 -17.16
C ILE A 412 5.67 4.96 -17.12
N CYS A 413 6.04 6.07 -16.50
CA CYS A 413 5.20 7.26 -16.41
C CYS A 413 6.06 8.51 -16.21
N ILE A 414 5.63 9.62 -16.81
CA ILE A 414 6.12 10.97 -16.56
C ILE A 414 4.91 11.85 -16.25
N SER A 415 4.91 12.53 -15.11
CA SER A 415 3.90 13.53 -14.75
C SER A 415 4.51 14.92 -14.84
N HIS A 416 4.06 15.72 -15.79
CA HIS A 416 4.48 17.11 -15.98
C HIS A 416 3.33 18.06 -15.68
N LYS A 417 3.46 18.97 -14.71
CA LYS A 417 2.42 19.96 -14.34
C LYS A 417 1.01 19.36 -14.29
N ASP A 418 0.87 18.23 -13.59
CA ASP A 418 -0.39 17.47 -13.47
C ASP A 418 -0.87 16.75 -14.74
N GLN A 419 -0.16 16.79 -15.84
CA GLN A 419 -0.43 15.99 -17.02
C GLN A 419 0.31 14.66 -16.95
N ILE A 420 -0.41 13.56 -17.10
CA ILE A 420 0.15 12.19 -17.10
C ILE A 420 0.53 11.80 -18.53
N ILE A 421 1.76 11.37 -18.70
CA ILE A 421 2.32 10.88 -19.95
C ILE A 421 2.74 9.43 -19.76
N ILE A 422 2.14 8.50 -20.52
CA ILE A 422 2.70 7.16 -20.71
C ILE A 422 3.78 7.32 -21.80
N PRO A 423 5.07 7.21 -21.45
CA PRO A 423 6.13 7.71 -22.30
C PRO A 423 6.36 6.87 -23.54
N SER A 424 6.81 7.54 -24.58
CA SER A 424 7.37 6.98 -25.80
C SER A 424 8.86 7.33 -25.89
N GLY A 425 9.55 6.83 -26.89
CA GLY A 425 10.96 7.15 -27.08
C GLY A 425 11.26 8.62 -27.36
N ASP A 426 10.27 9.42 -27.80
CA ASP A 426 10.44 10.84 -28.13
C ASP A 426 10.21 11.78 -26.95
N ASP A 427 9.61 11.27 -25.86
CA ASP A 427 9.36 12.04 -24.66
C ASP A 427 10.64 12.29 -23.86
N THR A 428 10.66 13.39 -23.10
CA THR A 428 11.81 13.84 -22.29
C THR A 428 11.42 13.94 -20.81
N ILE A 429 12.40 13.73 -19.93
CA ILE A 429 12.28 14.03 -18.51
C ILE A 429 12.81 15.45 -18.30
N ASN A 430 12.07 16.29 -17.55
CA ASN A 430 12.46 17.68 -17.30
C ASN A 430 12.44 17.99 -15.80
N SER A 431 13.04 19.10 -15.41
CA SER A 431 12.92 19.63 -14.05
C SER A 431 11.46 19.93 -13.72
N GLY A 432 11.03 19.56 -12.52
CA GLY A 432 9.64 19.64 -12.04
C GLY A 432 8.79 18.41 -12.37
N ASP A 433 9.31 17.44 -13.11
CA ASP A 433 8.58 16.21 -13.41
C ASP A 433 8.60 15.22 -12.25
N THR A 434 7.52 14.44 -12.15
CA THR A 434 7.51 13.18 -11.38
C THR A 434 7.64 12.03 -12.37
N VAL A 435 8.62 11.16 -12.15
CA VAL A 435 8.97 10.05 -13.06
C VAL A 435 8.86 8.73 -12.32
N VAL A 436 8.14 7.78 -12.91
CA VAL A 436 8.04 6.41 -12.37
C VAL A 436 8.87 5.46 -13.21
N VAL A 437 9.75 4.71 -12.56
CA VAL A 437 10.67 3.76 -13.17
C VAL A 437 10.45 2.37 -12.61
N VAL A 438 10.36 1.36 -13.47
CA VAL A 438 10.35 -0.06 -13.08
C VAL A 438 11.72 -0.66 -13.32
N SER A 439 12.21 -1.44 -12.35
CA SER A 439 13.45 -2.20 -12.44
C SER A 439 13.21 -3.67 -12.10
N ALA A 440 13.74 -4.57 -12.93
CA ALA A 440 13.79 -6.00 -12.70
C ALA A 440 15.23 -6.42 -12.38
N GLY A 441 15.48 -6.81 -11.11
CA GLY A 441 16.76 -7.37 -10.67
C GLY A 441 17.80 -6.37 -10.14
N GLU A 442 17.72 -5.08 -10.44
CA GLU A 442 18.62 -4.06 -9.90
C GLU A 442 17.88 -3.10 -8.95
N LYS A 443 18.51 -2.73 -7.85
CA LYS A 443 18.00 -1.67 -6.98
C LYS A 443 18.32 -0.31 -7.60
N ILE A 444 17.30 0.55 -7.68
CA ILE A 444 17.45 1.93 -8.14
C ILE A 444 17.36 2.84 -6.92
N SER A 445 18.45 3.52 -6.59
CA SER A 445 18.54 4.47 -5.49
C SER A 445 18.51 5.92 -5.97
N SER A 446 18.87 6.17 -7.23
CA SER A 446 18.89 7.45 -7.90
C SER A 446 18.33 7.30 -9.31
N ILE A 447 17.71 8.37 -9.85
CA ILE A 447 17.25 8.36 -11.24
C ILE A 447 18.43 8.19 -12.24
N LYS A 448 19.63 8.60 -11.87
CA LYS A 448 20.85 8.37 -12.68
C LYS A 448 21.21 6.89 -12.81
N ASP A 449 20.79 6.06 -11.84
CA ASP A 449 21.04 4.62 -11.87
C ASP A 449 20.33 3.91 -13.03
N ILE A 450 19.36 4.58 -13.68
CA ILE A 450 18.71 4.03 -14.89
C ILE A 450 19.64 4.00 -16.10
N LEU A 451 20.68 4.81 -16.10
CA LEU A 451 21.64 4.94 -17.22
C LEU A 451 22.82 3.96 -17.05
N ARG A 452 23.39 3.56 -18.20
CA ARG A 452 24.63 2.74 -18.25
C ARG A 452 25.86 3.55 -17.95
#